data_55814200906182a237447f335e8df6f1
#
_entry.id   55814200906182a237447f335e8df6f1
#
_cell.length_a   1.000
_cell.length_b   1.000
_cell.length_c   1.000
_cell.angle_alpha   90.00
_cell.angle_beta   90.00
_cell.angle_gamma   90.00
#
_symmetry.space_group_name_H-M   'P 1'
#
loop_
_entity.id
_entity.type
_entity.pdbx_description
1 polymer ?
#
loop_
_entity_poly.entity_id
_entity_poly.type
_entity_poly.pdbx_seq_one_letter_code
_entity_poly.pdbx_strand_id
1 'polypeptide(L)'
;VVVASHLNKSHLHNHFILNPISFIDGKKIDSGYTNYYSLREASDEICLKYGLSVIKNPRGHTPRNIYFDEKAGKPTRYNLMRWAIDEARKVSPTWQDFVMHLRDKGYEFDRNEGGKYPKIKPKNGKQWTRIYHLGEDYSLASIDKTIEANYWKGLCGYASYVGKIKKNHRLNQSHPPRQHWLYAPERDYGPLLTLVLTFVYLLGRP
;
A
#
# COMPACT_ATOMS: atom_id res chain seq x y z
N VAL A 1 13.13 -30.64 -29.17
CA VAL A 1 12.31 -29.47 -29.04
C VAL A 1 11.44 -29.30 -30.26
N VAL A 2 10.14 -29.08 -30.09
CA VAL A 2 9.20 -28.71 -31.16
C VAL A 2 8.82 -27.25 -30.97
N VAL A 3 8.87 -26.47 -32.05
CA VAL A 3 8.52 -25.04 -32.01
C VAL A 3 7.34 -24.82 -32.95
N ALA A 4 6.30 -24.17 -32.48
CA ALA A 4 5.14 -23.77 -33.27
C ALA A 4 4.92 -22.26 -33.15
N SER A 5 4.88 -21.57 -34.28
CA SER A 5 4.59 -20.13 -34.35
C SER A 5 3.14 -19.89 -34.73
N HIS A 6 2.44 -19.09 -33.96
CA HIS A 6 1.04 -18.76 -34.20
C HIS A 6 0.91 -17.37 -34.82
N LEU A 7 0.33 -17.32 -36.02
CA LEU A 7 0.13 -16.10 -36.80
C LEU A 7 -1.31 -15.60 -36.78
N ASN A 8 -2.21 -16.35 -36.15
CA ASN A 8 -3.67 -16.13 -36.17
C ASN A 8 -4.20 -15.18 -35.08
N LYS A 9 -3.32 -14.50 -34.34
CA LYS A 9 -3.65 -13.55 -33.28
C LYS A 9 -3.13 -12.17 -33.62
N SER A 10 -3.55 -11.18 -32.86
CA SER A 10 -3.08 -9.80 -32.99
C SER A 10 -1.59 -9.62 -32.65
N HIS A 11 -0.95 -10.63 -32.10
CA HIS A 11 0.48 -10.65 -31.78
C HIS A 11 1.08 -12.01 -32.12
N LEU A 12 2.30 -11.99 -32.61
CA LEU A 12 3.10 -13.17 -32.88
C LEU A 12 3.50 -13.82 -31.54
N HIS A 13 3.35 -15.13 -31.44
CA HIS A 13 3.83 -15.86 -30.28
C HIS A 13 4.27 -17.29 -30.67
N ASN A 14 5.26 -17.80 -29.98
CA ASN A 14 5.84 -19.12 -30.20
C ASN A 14 5.53 -20.04 -29.02
N HIS A 15 5.23 -21.29 -29.31
CA HIS A 15 5.13 -22.36 -28.36
C HIS A 15 6.34 -23.27 -28.51
N PHE A 16 7.00 -23.55 -27.39
CA PHE A 16 8.11 -24.50 -27.32
C PHE A 16 7.66 -25.69 -26.50
N ILE A 17 7.74 -26.88 -27.12
CA ILE A 17 7.48 -28.16 -26.46
C ILE A 17 8.81 -28.85 -26.30
N LEU A 18 9.20 -29.10 -25.06
CA LEU A 18 10.46 -29.70 -24.70
C LEU A 18 10.21 -31.01 -23.99
N ASN A 19 10.84 -32.09 -24.46
CA ASN A 19 10.85 -33.34 -23.68
C ASN A 19 11.70 -33.11 -22.42
N PRO A 20 11.13 -33.30 -21.20
CA PRO A 20 11.86 -33.03 -19.97
C PRO A 20 12.96 -34.04 -19.66
N ILE A 21 13.02 -35.18 -20.40
CA ILE A 21 14.01 -36.21 -20.19
C ILE A 21 14.93 -36.26 -21.43
N SER A 22 16.23 -36.16 -21.19
CA SER A 22 17.25 -36.32 -22.22
C SER A 22 17.25 -37.79 -22.72
N PHE A 23 17.23 -37.94 -24.05
CA PHE A 23 17.33 -39.27 -24.66
C PHE A 23 18.78 -39.78 -24.75
N ILE A 24 19.77 -38.93 -24.43
CA ILE A 24 21.20 -39.29 -24.47
C ILE A 24 21.62 -39.91 -23.14
N ASP A 25 21.28 -39.28 -22.02
CA ASP A 25 21.77 -39.65 -20.69
C ASP A 25 20.64 -39.93 -19.67
N GLY A 26 19.38 -39.86 -20.11
CA GLY A 26 18.22 -40.09 -19.26
C GLY A 26 17.98 -39.09 -18.16
N LYS A 27 18.77 -38.01 -18.11
CA LYS A 27 18.63 -36.99 -17.09
C LYS A 27 17.42 -36.12 -17.34
N LYS A 28 16.71 -35.80 -16.29
CA LYS A 28 15.63 -34.84 -16.33
C LYS A 28 16.17 -33.43 -16.30
N ILE A 29 15.61 -32.55 -17.17
CA ILE A 29 15.88 -31.11 -17.12
C ILE A 29 15.35 -30.56 -15.80
N ASP A 30 16.21 -29.85 -15.08
CA ASP A 30 15.78 -29.11 -13.91
C ASP A 30 14.81 -28.00 -14.35
N SER A 31 13.54 -28.11 -13.95
CA SER A 31 12.51 -27.10 -14.18
C SER A 31 12.46 -26.07 -13.05
N GLY A 32 13.54 -25.94 -12.28
CA GLY A 32 13.65 -25.04 -11.15
C GLY A 32 13.55 -23.57 -11.52
N TYR A 33 13.45 -22.77 -10.49
CA TYR A 33 13.27 -21.31 -10.59
C TYR A 33 14.39 -20.64 -11.40
N THR A 34 15.62 -21.14 -11.28
CA THR A 34 16.81 -20.62 -12.00
C THR A 34 16.63 -20.70 -13.52
N ASN A 35 16.20 -21.85 -14.04
CA ASN A 35 16.00 -22.03 -15.48
C ASN A 35 14.87 -21.16 -16.04
N TYR A 36 13.84 -20.91 -15.24
CA TYR A 36 12.76 -19.99 -15.62
C TYR A 36 13.28 -18.56 -15.83
N TYR A 37 14.12 -18.06 -14.92
CA TYR A 37 14.69 -16.72 -15.06
C TYR A 37 15.70 -16.64 -16.22
N SER A 38 16.58 -17.63 -16.37
CA SER A 38 17.54 -17.66 -17.48
C SER A 38 16.83 -17.68 -18.84
N LEU A 39 15.70 -18.40 -18.95
CA LEU A 39 14.90 -18.41 -20.18
C LEU A 39 14.28 -17.03 -20.47
N ARG A 40 13.84 -16.32 -19.45
CA ARG A 40 13.29 -14.96 -19.60
C ARG A 40 14.38 -13.99 -20.02
N GLU A 41 15.55 -14.02 -19.38
CA GLU A 41 16.70 -13.18 -19.74
C GLU A 41 17.12 -13.39 -21.18
N ALA A 42 17.25 -14.66 -21.61
CA ALA A 42 17.59 -14.98 -23.00
C ALA A 42 16.49 -14.48 -23.98
N SER A 43 15.22 -14.60 -23.60
CA SER A 43 14.12 -14.06 -24.41
C SER A 43 14.17 -12.54 -24.52
N ASP A 44 14.42 -11.85 -23.41
CA ASP A 44 14.51 -10.39 -23.38
C ASP A 44 15.72 -9.89 -24.18
N GLU A 45 16.88 -10.56 -24.10
CA GLU A 45 18.08 -10.26 -24.89
C GLU A 45 17.79 -10.38 -26.39
N ILE A 46 17.15 -11.46 -26.82
CA ILE A 46 16.76 -11.65 -28.22
C ILE A 46 15.79 -10.55 -28.67
N CYS A 47 14.78 -10.25 -27.86
CA CYS A 47 13.82 -9.20 -28.17
C CYS A 47 14.51 -7.84 -28.36
N LEU A 48 15.41 -7.47 -27.45
CA LEU A 48 16.18 -6.24 -27.55
C LEU A 48 17.07 -6.19 -28.82
N LYS A 49 17.72 -7.31 -29.17
CA LYS A 49 18.54 -7.41 -30.37
C LYS A 49 17.75 -7.15 -31.66
N TYR A 50 16.47 -7.52 -31.69
CA TYR A 50 15.59 -7.29 -32.83
C TYR A 50 14.70 -6.05 -32.68
N GLY A 51 14.97 -5.17 -31.72
CA GLY A 51 14.19 -3.93 -31.50
C GLY A 51 12.76 -4.17 -31.01
N LEU A 52 12.46 -5.33 -30.44
CA LEU A 52 11.17 -5.66 -29.87
C LEU A 52 11.04 -5.16 -28.44
N SER A 53 9.81 -4.93 -27.99
CA SER A 53 9.54 -4.48 -26.65
C SER A 53 9.73 -5.58 -25.61
N VAL A 54 10.33 -5.24 -24.46
CA VAL A 54 10.45 -6.10 -23.29
C VAL A 54 9.71 -5.50 -22.09
N ILE A 55 9.17 -6.36 -21.22
CA ILE A 55 8.47 -5.93 -20.01
C ILE A 55 9.52 -5.65 -18.92
N LYS A 56 9.90 -4.38 -18.75
CA LYS A 56 10.93 -3.98 -17.76
C LYS A 56 10.49 -4.20 -16.31
N ASN A 57 9.20 -3.98 -16.01
CA ASN A 57 8.63 -4.12 -14.67
C ASN A 57 7.37 -4.99 -14.75
N PRO A 58 7.51 -6.33 -14.68
CA PRO A 58 6.34 -7.20 -14.67
C PRO A 58 5.53 -6.92 -13.41
N ARG A 59 4.27 -6.50 -13.56
CA ARG A 59 3.34 -6.43 -12.44
C ARG A 59 3.23 -7.82 -11.82
N GLY A 60 3.32 -7.89 -10.49
CA GLY A 60 3.30 -9.15 -9.75
C GLY A 60 2.14 -10.08 -10.12
N HIS A 61 2.07 -11.24 -9.47
CA HIS A 61 1.15 -12.34 -9.78
C HIS A 61 -0.34 -12.00 -9.57
N THR A 62 -0.88 -11.07 -10.39
CA THR A 62 -2.33 -10.91 -10.47
C THR A 62 -2.90 -12.07 -11.29
N PRO A 63 -3.83 -12.88 -10.76
CA PRO A 63 -4.49 -13.93 -11.52
C PRO A 63 -5.10 -13.39 -12.81
N ARG A 64 -5.01 -14.17 -13.89
CA ARG A 64 -5.40 -13.73 -15.25
C ARG A 64 -6.85 -13.22 -15.33
N ASN A 65 -7.77 -13.88 -14.66
CA ASN A 65 -9.17 -13.46 -14.60
C ASN A 65 -9.33 -12.07 -13.96
N ILE A 66 -8.63 -11.83 -12.85
CA ILE A 66 -8.65 -10.53 -12.16
C ILE A 66 -8.04 -9.44 -13.04
N TYR A 67 -6.93 -9.73 -13.74
CA TYR A 67 -6.33 -8.78 -14.67
C TYR A 67 -7.31 -8.34 -15.77
N PHE A 68 -8.04 -9.28 -16.37
CA PHE A 68 -9.01 -8.94 -17.40
C PHE A 68 -10.23 -8.20 -16.86
N ASP A 69 -10.70 -8.54 -15.66
CA ASP A 69 -11.79 -7.82 -15.01
C ASP A 69 -11.37 -6.38 -14.64
N GLU A 70 -10.16 -6.18 -14.16
CA GLU A 70 -9.60 -4.85 -13.91
C GLU A 70 -9.46 -4.04 -15.20
N LYS A 71 -8.99 -4.66 -16.28
CA LYS A 71 -8.90 -4.03 -17.61
C LYS A 71 -10.26 -3.66 -18.18
N ALA A 72 -11.30 -4.44 -17.87
CA ALA A 72 -12.69 -4.17 -18.23
C ALA A 72 -13.39 -3.16 -17.30
N GLY A 73 -12.69 -2.59 -16.31
CA GLY A 73 -13.26 -1.64 -15.34
C GLY A 73 -14.19 -2.26 -14.32
N LYS A 74 -14.23 -3.59 -14.19
CA LYS A 74 -15.06 -4.25 -13.20
C LYS A 74 -14.45 -4.13 -11.79
N PRO A 75 -15.27 -3.98 -10.73
CA PRO A 75 -14.79 -3.97 -9.37
C PRO A 75 -14.24 -5.35 -9.01
N THR A 76 -12.93 -5.45 -8.80
CA THR A 76 -12.29 -6.66 -8.32
C THR A 76 -12.02 -6.55 -6.82
N ARG A 77 -11.86 -7.70 -6.16
CA ARG A 77 -11.52 -7.71 -4.73
C ARG A 77 -10.21 -6.95 -4.45
N TYR A 78 -9.24 -6.96 -5.38
CA TYR A 78 -7.98 -6.24 -5.22
C TYR A 78 -8.18 -4.73 -5.32
N ASN A 79 -8.99 -4.27 -6.29
CA ASN A 79 -9.29 -2.85 -6.43
C ASN A 79 -10.07 -2.31 -5.24
N LEU A 80 -11.00 -3.08 -4.70
CA LEU A 80 -11.73 -2.71 -3.49
C LEU A 80 -10.82 -2.64 -2.26
N MET A 81 -9.87 -3.57 -2.11
CA MET A 81 -8.87 -3.52 -1.04
C MET A 81 -7.93 -2.32 -1.19
N ARG A 82 -7.44 -2.03 -2.41
CA ARG A 82 -6.62 -0.85 -2.70
C ARG A 82 -7.37 0.42 -2.31
N TRP A 83 -8.61 0.54 -2.79
CA TRP A 83 -9.45 1.68 -2.45
C TRP A 83 -9.63 1.84 -0.93
N ALA A 84 -9.92 0.76 -0.21
CA ALA A 84 -10.10 0.81 1.24
C ALA A 84 -8.82 1.26 1.97
N ILE A 85 -7.64 0.77 1.55
CA ILE A 85 -6.34 1.19 2.08
C ILE A 85 -6.09 2.65 1.75
N ASP A 86 -6.34 3.09 0.50
CA ASP A 86 -6.12 4.46 0.06
C ASP A 86 -6.97 5.46 0.85
N GLU A 87 -8.24 5.14 1.06
CA GLU A 87 -9.13 5.98 1.87
C GLU A 87 -8.74 5.99 3.35
N ALA A 88 -8.36 4.85 3.91
CA ALA A 88 -7.92 4.77 5.29
C ALA A 88 -6.62 5.58 5.52
N ARG A 89 -5.61 5.41 4.66
CA ARG A 89 -4.31 6.10 4.80
C ARG A 89 -4.39 7.61 4.62
N LYS A 90 -5.37 8.14 3.85
CA LYS A 90 -5.55 9.58 3.67
C LYS A 90 -5.90 10.33 4.95
N VAL A 91 -6.66 9.71 5.82
CA VAL A 91 -7.24 10.35 6.99
C VAL A 91 -6.60 9.94 8.32
N SER A 92 -5.77 8.89 8.31
CA SER A 92 -5.22 8.31 9.53
C SER A 92 -3.88 8.97 9.90
N PRO A 93 -3.78 9.59 11.07
CA PRO A 93 -2.52 10.08 11.62
C PRO A 93 -1.74 9.03 12.39
N THR A 94 -2.35 7.90 12.76
CA THR A 94 -1.72 6.79 13.50
C THR A 94 -2.06 5.44 12.87
N TRP A 95 -1.27 4.40 13.19
CA TRP A 95 -1.57 3.03 12.79
C TRP A 95 -2.87 2.50 13.38
N GLN A 96 -3.21 2.90 14.60
CA GLN A 96 -4.45 2.51 15.27
C GLN A 96 -5.65 3.07 14.51
N ASP A 97 -5.60 4.36 14.14
CA ASP A 97 -6.65 4.99 13.31
C ASP A 97 -6.77 4.32 11.94
N PHE A 98 -5.64 3.99 11.32
CA PHE A 98 -5.62 3.29 10.03
C PHE A 98 -6.33 1.94 10.10
N VAL A 99 -6.02 1.12 11.11
CA VAL A 99 -6.68 -0.18 11.30
C VAL A 99 -8.16 -0.01 11.64
N MET A 100 -8.50 1.00 12.44
CA MET A 100 -9.88 1.33 12.77
C MET A 100 -10.68 1.71 11.52
N HIS A 101 -10.17 2.62 10.71
CA HIS A 101 -10.82 3.01 9.46
C HIS A 101 -10.96 1.86 8.46
N LEU A 102 -9.98 0.95 8.38
CA LEU A 102 -10.13 -0.26 7.58
C LEU A 102 -11.24 -1.17 8.10
N ARG A 103 -11.34 -1.32 9.42
CA ARG A 103 -12.41 -2.11 10.07
C ARG A 103 -13.79 -1.53 9.80
N ASP A 104 -13.94 -0.21 9.85
CA ASP A 104 -15.18 0.51 9.53
C ASP A 104 -15.60 0.30 8.08
N LYS A 105 -14.63 0.16 7.17
CA LYS A 105 -14.87 -0.19 5.77
C LYS A 105 -15.11 -1.69 5.54
N GLY A 106 -15.14 -2.49 6.60
CA GLY A 106 -15.40 -3.93 6.54
C GLY A 106 -14.19 -4.77 6.18
N TYR A 107 -12.98 -4.29 6.48
CA TYR A 107 -11.74 -5.04 6.27
C TYR A 107 -11.02 -5.30 7.58
N GLU A 108 -10.38 -6.46 7.67
CA GLU A 108 -9.44 -6.81 8.74
C GLU A 108 -8.02 -6.71 8.20
N PHE A 109 -7.15 -6.04 8.94
CA PHE A 109 -5.75 -5.87 8.61
C PHE A 109 -4.89 -6.51 9.70
N ASP A 110 -3.93 -7.32 9.30
CA ASP A 110 -2.94 -7.94 10.18
C ASP A 110 -1.54 -7.52 9.73
N ARG A 111 -0.85 -6.80 10.59
CA ARG A 111 0.54 -6.36 10.36
C ARG A 111 1.51 -7.53 10.30
N ASN A 112 1.10 -8.69 10.87
CA ASN A 112 1.87 -9.93 10.87
C ASN A 112 3.29 -9.76 11.44
N GLU A 113 3.37 -9.21 12.66
CA GLU A 113 4.65 -8.89 13.32
C GLU A 113 5.59 -10.09 13.46
N GLY A 114 5.08 -11.31 13.52
CA GLY A 114 5.85 -12.56 13.49
C GLY A 114 6.08 -13.17 12.11
N GLY A 115 5.58 -12.56 11.05
CA GLY A 115 5.63 -13.09 9.69
C GLY A 115 6.23 -12.10 8.69
N LYS A 116 6.60 -12.63 7.51
CA LYS A 116 7.32 -11.86 6.50
C LYS A 116 6.49 -10.74 5.84
N TYR A 117 5.15 -10.89 5.76
CA TYR A 117 4.31 -9.98 4.98
C TYR A 117 3.00 -9.66 5.70
N PRO A 118 2.61 -8.39 5.76
CA PRO A 118 1.29 -7.99 6.23
C PRO A 118 0.19 -8.45 5.28
N LYS A 119 -1.01 -8.59 5.81
CA LYS A 119 -2.14 -9.16 5.08
C LYS A 119 -3.46 -8.46 5.41
N ILE A 120 -4.37 -8.47 4.45
CA ILE A 120 -5.71 -7.87 4.54
C ILE A 120 -6.76 -8.86 4.06
N LYS A 121 -7.94 -8.84 4.65
CA LYS A 121 -9.12 -9.59 4.16
C LYS A 121 -10.39 -8.79 4.41
N PRO A 122 -11.47 -9.04 3.65
CA PRO A 122 -12.81 -8.60 4.03
C PRO A 122 -13.22 -9.28 5.35
N LYS A 123 -13.94 -8.59 6.20
CA LYS A 123 -14.43 -9.11 7.51
C LYS A 123 -15.14 -10.45 7.38
N ASN A 124 -15.94 -10.62 6.33
CA ASN A 124 -16.65 -11.86 6.04
C ASN A 124 -15.86 -12.83 5.13
N GLY A 125 -14.62 -12.48 4.76
CA GLY A 125 -13.80 -13.27 3.87
C GLY A 125 -12.97 -14.32 4.63
N LYS A 126 -12.87 -15.52 4.07
CA LYS A 126 -12.04 -16.61 4.64
C LYS A 126 -10.56 -16.47 4.29
N GLN A 127 -10.23 -15.86 3.14
CA GLN A 127 -8.86 -15.83 2.63
C GLN A 127 -8.18 -14.50 2.87
N TRP A 128 -7.00 -14.57 3.47
CA TRP A 128 -6.09 -13.44 3.61
C TRP A 128 -5.35 -13.15 2.29
N THR A 129 -5.23 -11.89 1.93
CA THR A 129 -4.44 -11.40 0.81
C THR A 129 -3.23 -10.67 1.37
N ARG A 130 -2.03 -11.07 0.94
CA ARG A 130 -0.79 -10.36 1.30
C ARG A 130 -0.74 -9.03 0.57
N ILE A 131 -0.39 -7.95 1.25
CA ILE A 131 -0.48 -6.60 0.66
C ILE A 131 0.49 -6.38 -0.50
N TYR A 132 1.59 -7.11 -0.60
CA TYR A 132 2.49 -7.00 -1.76
C TYR A 132 1.81 -7.39 -3.09
N HIS A 133 0.74 -8.21 -3.07
CA HIS A 133 -0.06 -8.51 -4.26
C HIS A 133 -0.88 -7.30 -4.75
N LEU A 134 -1.06 -6.28 -3.91
CA LEU A 134 -1.78 -5.07 -4.27
C LEU A 134 -0.91 -4.09 -5.05
N GLY A 135 0.43 -4.22 -4.96
CA GLY A 135 1.42 -3.38 -5.62
C GLY A 135 2.44 -2.80 -4.63
N GLU A 136 3.51 -2.23 -5.14
CA GLU A 136 4.60 -1.65 -4.33
C GLU A 136 4.14 -0.45 -3.49
N ASP A 137 3.18 0.33 -3.99
CA ASP A 137 2.61 1.48 -3.28
C ASP A 137 1.87 1.11 -2.00
N TYR A 138 1.55 -0.19 -1.83
CA TYR A 138 0.87 -0.74 -0.66
C TYR A 138 1.83 -1.42 0.32
N SER A 139 3.15 -1.25 0.15
CA SER A 139 4.14 -1.73 1.12
C SER A 139 3.96 -1.04 2.49
N LEU A 140 4.37 -1.71 3.58
CA LEU A 140 4.32 -1.10 4.92
C LEU A 140 5.05 0.24 4.94
N ALA A 141 6.23 0.33 4.32
CA ALA A 141 7.01 1.56 4.28
C ALA A 141 6.27 2.71 3.58
N SER A 142 5.50 2.42 2.52
CA SER A 142 4.69 3.43 1.83
C SER A 142 3.51 3.90 2.70
N ILE A 143 2.87 2.98 3.40
CA ILE A 143 1.77 3.28 4.32
C ILE A 143 2.29 4.07 5.53
N ASP A 144 3.41 3.66 6.15
CA ASP A 144 4.08 4.36 7.25
C ASP A 144 4.38 5.80 6.87
N LYS A 145 5.02 6.02 5.72
CA LYS A 145 5.34 7.37 5.23
C LYS A 145 4.11 8.27 5.10
N THR A 146 2.98 7.70 4.66
CA THR A 146 1.75 8.47 4.50
C THR A 146 1.13 8.82 5.86
N ILE A 147 1.09 7.85 6.79
CA ILE A 147 0.59 8.03 8.16
C ILE A 147 1.44 9.08 8.89
N GLU A 148 2.76 8.98 8.79
CA GLU A 148 3.69 9.94 9.39
C GLU A 148 3.48 11.35 8.82
N ALA A 149 3.32 11.49 7.52
CA ALA A 149 3.04 12.77 6.89
C ALA A 149 1.71 13.37 7.39
N ASN A 150 0.68 12.57 7.61
CA ASN A 150 -0.60 13.03 8.16
C ASN A 150 -0.47 13.45 9.63
N TYR A 151 0.31 12.72 10.43
CA TYR A 151 0.61 13.08 11.80
C TYR A 151 1.24 14.47 11.89
N TRP A 152 2.28 14.72 11.11
CA TRP A 152 2.95 16.03 11.07
C TRP A 152 2.06 17.15 10.55
N LYS A 153 1.22 16.89 9.54
CA LYS A 153 0.23 17.87 9.06
C LYS A 153 -0.75 18.26 10.16
N GLY A 154 -1.23 17.29 10.94
CA GLY A 154 -2.10 17.52 12.08
C GLY A 154 -1.46 18.40 13.13
N LEU A 155 -0.22 18.14 13.50
CA LEU A 155 0.55 18.94 14.45
C LEU A 155 0.80 20.35 13.96
N CYS A 156 1.20 20.53 12.70
CA CYS A 156 1.41 21.87 12.11
C CYS A 156 0.11 22.68 12.05
N GLY A 157 -1.02 22.03 11.71
CA GLY A 157 -2.33 22.65 11.73
C GLY A 157 -2.74 23.12 13.12
N TYR A 158 -2.51 22.28 14.14
CA TYR A 158 -2.79 22.63 15.53
C TYR A 158 -1.90 23.78 16.03
N ALA A 159 -0.60 23.76 15.74
CA ALA A 159 0.31 24.84 16.11
C ALA A 159 -0.10 26.18 15.48
N SER A 160 -0.51 26.18 14.21
CA SER A 160 -1.05 27.35 13.52
C SER A 160 -2.34 27.86 14.16
N TYR A 161 -3.24 26.96 14.54
CA TYR A 161 -4.50 27.31 15.21
C TYR A 161 -4.25 27.95 16.58
N VAL A 162 -3.37 27.37 17.41
CA VAL A 162 -2.98 27.93 18.72
C VAL A 162 -2.31 29.29 18.55
N GLY A 163 -1.47 29.47 17.52
CA GLY A 163 -0.86 30.76 17.19
C GLY A 163 -1.91 31.84 16.86
N LYS A 164 -2.97 31.50 16.11
CA LYS A 164 -4.08 32.41 15.81
C LYS A 164 -4.89 32.78 17.05
N ILE A 165 -5.17 31.82 17.93
CA ILE A 165 -5.86 32.06 19.22
C ILE A 165 -5.04 33.05 20.09
N LYS A 166 -3.74 32.81 20.26
CA LYS A 166 -2.85 33.70 21.03
C LYS A 166 -2.80 35.10 20.45
N LYS A 167 -2.79 35.26 19.12
CA LYS A 167 -2.82 36.56 18.45
C LYS A 167 -4.15 37.27 18.69
N ASN A 168 -5.28 36.60 18.59
CA ASN A 168 -6.60 37.19 18.83
C ASN A 168 -6.80 37.55 20.31
N HIS A 169 -6.24 36.77 21.25
CA HIS A 169 -6.29 37.07 22.68
C HIS A 169 -5.51 38.34 23.05
N ARG A 170 -4.37 38.59 22.37
CA ARG A 170 -3.60 39.84 22.55
C ARG A 170 -4.32 41.10 22.01
N LEU A 171 -5.18 40.91 20.99
CA LEU A 171 -5.95 42.00 20.39
C LEU A 171 -7.22 42.36 21.20
N ASN A 172 -7.72 41.42 22.03
CA ASN A 172 -8.98 41.59 22.80
C ASN A 172 -8.77 41.86 24.31
N GLN A 173 -7.60 42.29 24.74
CA GLN A 173 -7.32 42.60 26.16
C GLN A 173 -8.01 43.89 26.68
N SER A 174 -8.91 44.52 25.91
CA SER A 174 -9.67 45.67 26.39
C SER A 174 -11.00 45.34 27.12
N HIS A 175 -11.44 44.05 27.14
CA HIS A 175 -12.64 43.67 27.88
C HIS A 175 -12.44 42.24 28.49
N PRO A 176 -12.72 42.05 29.79
CA PRO A 176 -12.64 40.72 30.39
C PRO A 176 -13.74 39.81 29.81
N PRO A 177 -13.41 38.62 29.32
CA PRO A 177 -14.42 37.70 28.78
C PRO A 177 -15.26 37.11 29.90
N ARG A 178 -16.58 37.10 29.73
CA ARG A 178 -17.50 36.27 30.52
C ARG A 178 -17.09 34.83 30.36
N GLN A 179 -16.92 34.14 31.48
CA GLN A 179 -16.58 32.70 31.56
C GLN A 179 -17.65 31.86 30.87
N HIS A 180 -17.39 31.39 29.66
CA HIS A 180 -18.11 30.29 29.05
C HIS A 180 -17.20 29.07 29.10
N TRP A 181 -17.56 28.14 29.98
CA TRP A 181 -16.94 26.83 30.05
C TRP A 181 -17.30 26.05 28.78
N LEU A 182 -16.37 25.95 27.85
CA LEU A 182 -16.45 25.03 26.72
C LEU A 182 -16.08 23.64 27.24
N TYR A 183 -17.06 22.80 27.37
CA TYR A 183 -16.88 21.35 27.48
C TYR A 183 -16.20 20.87 26.19
N ALA A 184 -14.92 20.63 26.23
CA ALA A 184 -14.26 19.78 25.24
C ALA A 184 -14.53 18.32 25.63
N PRO A 185 -15.05 17.49 24.73
CA PRO A 185 -15.13 16.05 25.02
C PRO A 185 -13.70 15.55 25.22
N GLU A 186 -13.47 14.83 26.32
CA GLU A 186 -12.23 14.08 26.58
C GLU A 186 -11.97 13.11 25.45
N ARG A 187 -11.16 13.51 24.50
CA ARG A 187 -10.53 12.58 23.57
C ARG A 187 -9.19 12.21 24.20
N ASP A 188 -9.06 10.95 24.52
CA ASP A 188 -7.82 10.36 25.02
C ASP A 188 -6.73 10.49 23.95
N TYR A 189 -5.98 11.58 24.02
CA TYR A 189 -4.81 11.79 23.18
C TYR A 189 -3.69 10.99 23.82
N GLY A 190 -3.16 9.99 23.13
CA GLY A 190 -2.12 9.12 23.62
C GLY A 190 -0.93 9.86 24.27
N PRO A 191 -0.12 9.20 25.09
CA PRO A 191 0.84 9.80 26.04
C PRO A 191 1.84 10.78 25.40
N LEU A 192 2.16 10.63 24.10
CA LEU A 192 3.06 11.52 23.37
C LEU A 192 2.43 12.90 23.12
N LEU A 193 1.14 12.98 22.82
CA LEU A 193 0.46 14.26 22.59
C LEU A 193 0.31 15.06 23.90
N THR A 194 0.05 14.35 25.01
CA THR A 194 0.00 14.94 26.35
C THR A 194 1.37 15.52 26.73
N LEU A 195 2.48 14.84 26.39
CA LEU A 195 3.83 15.30 26.65
C LEU A 195 4.19 16.55 25.83
N VAL A 196 3.81 16.60 24.55
CA VAL A 196 4.01 17.78 23.68
C VAL A 196 3.18 18.96 24.17
N LEU A 197 1.93 18.74 24.57
CA LEU A 197 1.07 19.78 25.13
C LEU A 197 1.61 20.33 26.45
N THR A 198 2.16 19.47 27.31
CA THR A 198 2.78 19.88 28.57
C THR A 198 4.07 20.65 28.32
N PHE A 199 4.88 20.25 27.35
CA PHE A 199 6.12 20.95 26.98
C PHE A 199 5.86 22.34 26.39
N VAL A 200 4.85 22.46 25.52
CA VAL A 200 4.41 23.77 24.96
C VAL A 200 3.83 24.66 26.05
N TYR A 201 3.12 24.10 27.03
CA TYR A 201 2.58 24.84 28.18
C TYR A 201 3.69 25.34 29.13
N LEU A 202 4.72 24.53 29.36
CA LEU A 202 5.85 24.89 30.24
C LEU A 202 6.79 25.92 29.60
N LEU A 203 6.99 25.87 28.27
CA LEU A 203 7.80 26.86 27.54
C LEU A 203 7.07 28.18 27.28
N GLY A 204 5.78 28.25 27.54
CA GLY A 204 4.94 29.45 27.32
C GLY A 204 4.69 30.30 28.56
N ARG A 205 5.33 30.01 29.70
CA ARG A 205 5.29 30.90 30.89
C ARG A 205 6.45 31.90 30.85
N PRO A 206 6.17 33.20 31.08
CA PRO A 206 7.18 34.24 31.19
C PRO A 206 8.05 34.04 32.44
#